data_efa0f4fcdf2ae15692e8fd47036fd15f
#
_entry.id   efa0f4fcdf2ae15692e8fd47036fd15f
#
_cell.length_a   1.000
_cell.length_b   1.000
_cell.length_c   1.000
_cell.angle_alpha   90.00
_cell.angle_beta   90.00
_cell.angle_gamma   90.00
#
_symmetry.space_group_name_H-M   'P 1'
#
loop_
_entity.id
_entity.type
_entity.pdbx_description
1 polymer ?
#
loop_
_entity_poly.entity_id
_entity_poly.type
_entity_poly.pdbx_seq_one_letter_code
_entity_poly.pdbx_strand_id
1 'polypeptide(L)'
;LDGFIDAAKQLVKMGADGITTNCGFLSLFQEKMAEAVNVPVATSSLMQVHMVKSLLPKNKKVGILTIHKPSLKEEHLKAANVPLDTPIVGTENGKEFSRVILNDEKEMDVDLARQDHLDATEELLKKNSNIGAIVMECTNMSPFAADIRKKFEVPVFNIYTFIEWFQSGLLPTRFNPDHDDPRK
;
A
#
# COMPACT_ATOMS: atom_id res chain seq x y z
N LEU A 1 -20.42 3.10 0.92
CA LEU A 1 -19.84 4.11 0.03
C LEU A 1 -20.23 5.52 0.44
N ASP A 2 -21.51 5.83 0.62
CA ASP A 2 -22.00 7.20 0.88
C ASP A 2 -21.33 7.87 2.08
N GLY A 3 -21.13 7.14 3.18
CA GLY A 3 -20.41 7.66 4.35
C GLY A 3 -18.95 8.05 4.06
N PHE A 4 -18.25 7.34 3.15
CA PHE A 4 -16.90 7.70 2.74
C PHE A 4 -16.89 8.95 1.86
N ILE A 5 -17.87 9.10 0.98
CA ILE A 5 -18.04 10.30 0.14
C ILE A 5 -18.34 11.52 1.02
N ASP A 6 -19.24 11.37 2.00
CA ASP A 6 -19.58 12.46 2.91
C ASP A 6 -18.40 12.87 3.77
N ALA A 7 -17.62 11.90 4.27
CA ALA A 7 -16.39 12.18 5.01
C ALA A 7 -15.36 12.90 4.13
N ALA A 8 -15.16 12.47 2.88
CA ALA A 8 -14.25 13.13 1.95
C ALA A 8 -14.67 14.59 1.68
N LYS A 9 -15.98 14.83 1.46
CA LYS A 9 -16.51 16.20 1.28
C LYS A 9 -16.31 17.06 2.52
N GLN A 10 -16.45 16.49 3.71
CA GLN A 10 -16.19 17.21 4.96
C GLN A 10 -14.72 17.60 5.09
N LEU A 11 -13.79 16.67 4.80
CA LEU A 11 -12.36 16.96 4.81
C LEU A 11 -11.99 18.07 3.83
N VAL A 12 -12.54 18.07 2.63
CA VAL A 12 -12.34 19.17 1.66
C VAL A 12 -12.84 20.51 2.21
N LYS A 13 -14.02 20.54 2.84
CA LYS A 13 -14.52 21.76 3.52
C LYS A 13 -13.62 22.24 4.64
N MET A 14 -12.89 21.35 5.29
CA MET A 14 -11.91 21.65 6.33
C MET A 14 -10.56 22.10 5.76
N GLY A 15 -10.38 22.10 4.44
CA GLY A 15 -9.16 22.55 3.77
C GLY A 15 -8.18 21.44 3.41
N ALA A 16 -8.64 20.19 3.27
CA ALA A 16 -7.76 19.12 2.77
C ALA A 16 -7.42 19.32 1.30
N ASP A 17 -6.13 19.27 0.96
CA ASP A 17 -5.61 19.36 -0.40
C ASP A 17 -5.66 18.03 -1.16
N GLY A 18 -5.88 16.94 -0.46
CA GLY A 18 -6.05 15.59 -1.01
C GLY A 18 -6.62 14.63 0.02
N ILE A 19 -7.17 13.52 -0.45
CA ILE A 19 -7.81 12.49 0.38
C ILE A 19 -7.08 11.16 0.23
N THR A 20 -6.82 10.50 1.34
CA THR A 20 -6.36 9.10 1.36
C THR A 20 -7.20 8.28 2.32
N THR A 21 -7.07 6.96 2.27
CA THR A 21 -7.73 6.04 3.20
C THR A 21 -6.71 5.17 3.91
N ASN A 22 -7.13 4.53 4.99
CA ASN A 22 -6.29 3.62 5.78
C ASN A 22 -6.66 2.13 5.60
N CYS A 23 -7.27 1.77 4.48
CA CYS A 23 -7.62 0.38 4.18
C CYS A 23 -7.46 0.12 2.68
N GLY A 24 -6.61 -0.83 2.31
CA GLY A 24 -6.33 -1.15 0.91
C GLY A 24 -7.54 -1.64 0.12
N PHE A 25 -8.51 -2.28 0.79
CA PHE A 25 -9.78 -2.72 0.16
C PHE A 25 -10.67 -1.56 -0.31
N LEU A 26 -10.43 -0.33 0.16
CA LEU A 26 -11.17 0.84 -0.31
C LEU A 26 -10.81 1.25 -1.74
N SER A 27 -9.88 0.56 -2.39
CA SER A 27 -9.64 0.69 -3.83
C SER A 27 -10.93 0.59 -4.65
N LEU A 28 -11.91 -0.21 -4.22
CA LEU A 28 -13.24 -0.31 -4.86
C LEU A 28 -13.98 1.02 -4.99
N PHE A 29 -13.64 1.99 -4.16
CA PHE A 29 -14.32 3.29 -4.13
C PHE A 29 -13.49 4.39 -4.78
N GLN A 30 -12.34 4.07 -5.36
CA GLN A 30 -11.40 5.04 -5.94
C GLN A 30 -12.10 6.01 -6.90
N GLU A 31 -12.73 5.47 -7.93
CA GLU A 31 -13.38 6.28 -8.98
C GLU A 31 -14.48 7.17 -8.40
N LYS A 32 -15.42 6.56 -7.64
CA LYS A 32 -16.56 7.27 -7.06
C LYS A 32 -16.18 8.34 -6.05
N MET A 33 -15.14 8.08 -5.26
CA MET A 33 -14.64 9.07 -4.31
C MET A 33 -13.92 10.21 -5.04
N ALA A 34 -13.12 9.91 -6.07
CA ALA A 34 -12.44 10.91 -6.86
C ALA A 34 -13.42 11.83 -7.63
N GLU A 35 -14.52 11.26 -8.16
CA GLU A 35 -15.58 12.03 -8.82
C GLU A 35 -16.40 12.91 -7.86
N ALA A 36 -16.46 12.55 -6.58
CA ALA A 36 -17.30 13.23 -5.60
C ALA A 36 -16.67 14.49 -4.98
N VAL A 37 -15.36 14.71 -5.17
CA VAL A 37 -14.61 15.84 -4.60
C VAL A 37 -13.74 16.49 -5.67
N ASN A 38 -13.27 17.73 -5.41
CA ASN A 38 -12.44 18.51 -6.34
C ASN A 38 -10.95 18.50 -5.98
N VAL A 39 -10.52 17.54 -5.17
CA VAL A 39 -9.12 17.33 -4.79
C VAL A 39 -8.70 15.89 -5.16
N PRO A 40 -7.40 15.61 -5.37
CA PRO A 40 -6.93 14.25 -5.63
C PRO A 40 -7.31 13.27 -4.52
N VAL A 41 -7.63 12.03 -4.91
CA VAL A 41 -7.98 10.93 -4.00
C VAL A 41 -7.07 9.74 -4.26
N ALA A 42 -6.54 9.14 -3.20
CA ALA A 42 -5.66 7.98 -3.24
C ALA A 42 -6.11 6.93 -2.21
N THR A 43 -6.97 5.99 -2.62
CA THR A 43 -7.67 5.10 -1.69
C THR A 43 -6.90 3.88 -1.24
N SER A 44 -5.82 3.50 -1.91
CA SER A 44 -5.16 2.22 -1.62
C SER A 44 -3.69 2.23 -1.99
N SER A 45 -2.85 1.61 -1.17
CA SER A 45 -1.45 1.35 -1.51
C SER A 45 -1.29 0.48 -2.75
N LEU A 46 -2.31 -0.30 -3.11
CA LEU A 46 -2.33 -1.10 -4.35
C LEU A 46 -2.17 -0.24 -5.61
N MET A 47 -2.55 1.04 -5.58
CA MET A 47 -2.36 1.96 -6.71
C MET A 47 -0.89 2.17 -7.09
N GLN A 48 0.04 1.86 -6.19
CA GLN A 48 1.48 1.90 -6.47
C GLN A 48 1.96 0.76 -7.39
N VAL A 49 1.23 -0.35 -7.47
CA VAL A 49 1.69 -1.58 -8.15
C VAL A 49 2.10 -1.31 -9.59
N HIS A 50 1.29 -0.58 -10.34
CA HIS A 50 1.59 -0.26 -11.74
C HIS A 50 2.84 0.63 -11.86
N MET A 51 2.96 1.65 -11.02
CA MET A 51 4.12 2.54 -10.97
C MET A 51 5.39 1.76 -10.60
N VAL A 52 5.35 1.00 -9.51
CA VAL A 52 6.48 0.17 -9.06
C VAL A 52 6.89 -0.83 -10.13
N LYS A 53 5.91 -1.46 -10.82
CA LYS A 53 6.19 -2.38 -11.95
C LYS A 53 6.98 -1.70 -13.06
N SER A 54 6.66 -0.45 -13.39
CA SER A 54 7.36 0.30 -14.44
C SER A 54 8.82 0.65 -14.08
N LEU A 55 9.16 0.63 -12.79
CA LEU A 55 10.53 0.87 -12.30
C LEU A 55 11.40 -0.40 -12.34
N LEU A 56 10.80 -1.58 -12.49
CA LEU A 56 11.53 -2.84 -12.45
C LEU A 56 12.06 -3.27 -13.83
N PRO A 57 13.15 -4.05 -13.87
CA PRO A 57 13.56 -4.74 -15.10
C PRO A 57 12.40 -5.55 -15.70
N LYS A 58 12.35 -5.69 -17.01
CA LYS A 58 11.24 -6.32 -17.74
C LYS A 58 10.92 -7.75 -17.27
N ASN A 59 11.93 -8.48 -16.84
CA ASN A 59 11.80 -9.87 -16.35
C ASN A 59 11.39 -9.98 -14.88
N LYS A 60 11.26 -8.85 -14.16
CA LYS A 60 10.85 -8.82 -12.77
C LYS A 60 9.37 -8.46 -12.63
N LYS A 61 8.72 -8.97 -11.59
CA LYS A 61 7.33 -8.69 -11.21
C LYS A 61 7.23 -8.02 -9.85
N VAL A 62 6.15 -7.30 -9.63
CA VAL A 62 5.72 -6.89 -8.30
C VAL A 62 4.97 -8.06 -7.66
N GLY A 63 5.21 -8.31 -6.38
CA GLY A 63 4.37 -9.19 -5.56
C GLY A 63 3.54 -8.36 -4.59
N ILE A 64 2.37 -8.86 -4.22
CA ILE A 64 1.49 -8.23 -3.23
C ILE A 64 1.45 -9.09 -1.97
N LEU A 65 1.64 -8.44 -0.81
CA LEU A 65 1.28 -9.00 0.49
C LEU A 65 -0.03 -8.36 0.95
N THR A 66 -0.98 -9.19 1.33
CA THR A 66 -2.29 -8.76 1.86
C THR A 66 -2.57 -9.40 3.20
N ILE A 67 -3.46 -8.81 3.99
CA ILE A 67 -3.89 -9.40 5.25
C ILE A 67 -4.69 -10.68 5.05
N HIS A 68 -5.49 -10.78 3.98
CA HIS A 68 -6.35 -11.93 3.70
C HIS A 68 -6.57 -12.08 2.19
N LYS A 69 -5.81 -12.97 1.56
CA LYS A 69 -5.86 -13.19 0.12
C LYS A 69 -7.26 -13.55 -0.40
N PRO A 70 -8.04 -14.43 0.26
CA PRO A 70 -9.38 -14.76 -0.21
C PRO A 70 -10.35 -13.57 -0.28
N SER A 71 -10.12 -12.51 0.51
CA SER A 71 -10.94 -11.30 0.50
C SER A 71 -10.49 -10.27 -0.54
N LEU A 72 -9.27 -10.35 -1.03
CA LEU A 72 -8.76 -9.46 -2.08
C LEU A 72 -9.21 -9.97 -3.45
N LYS A 73 -10.37 -9.49 -3.91
CA LYS A 73 -11.01 -9.92 -5.15
C LYS A 73 -10.45 -9.18 -6.36
N GLU A 74 -10.71 -9.71 -7.57
CA GLU A 74 -10.32 -9.07 -8.84
C GLU A 74 -10.83 -7.64 -8.98
N GLU A 75 -12.01 -7.34 -8.46
CA GLU A 75 -12.60 -6.01 -8.49
C GLU A 75 -11.75 -4.97 -7.76
N HIS A 76 -11.11 -5.34 -6.62
CA HIS A 76 -10.16 -4.49 -5.91
C HIS A 76 -8.91 -4.21 -6.76
N LEU A 77 -8.40 -5.25 -7.43
CA LEU A 77 -7.23 -5.14 -8.29
C LEU A 77 -7.52 -4.25 -9.51
N LYS A 78 -8.66 -4.47 -10.16
CA LYS A 78 -9.10 -3.66 -11.31
C LYS A 78 -9.25 -2.19 -10.92
N ALA A 79 -9.91 -1.93 -9.80
CA ALA A 79 -10.12 -0.56 -9.30
C ALA A 79 -8.81 0.18 -8.96
N ALA A 80 -7.77 -0.55 -8.54
CA ALA A 80 -6.44 -0.01 -8.29
C ALA A 80 -5.50 -0.09 -9.53
N ASN A 81 -6.01 -0.49 -10.68
CA ASN A 81 -5.23 -0.70 -11.91
C ASN A 81 -4.07 -1.70 -11.74
N VAL A 82 -4.30 -2.76 -10.97
CA VAL A 82 -3.34 -3.85 -10.74
C VAL A 82 -3.53 -4.94 -11.78
N PRO A 83 -2.48 -5.41 -12.48
CA PRO A 83 -2.58 -6.56 -13.38
C PRO A 83 -3.07 -7.81 -12.65
N LEU A 84 -4.04 -8.53 -13.24
CA LEU A 84 -4.67 -9.69 -12.59
C LEU A 84 -3.73 -10.89 -12.42
N ASP A 85 -2.63 -10.93 -13.17
CA ASP A 85 -1.57 -11.95 -13.04
C ASP A 85 -0.52 -11.60 -11.97
N THR A 86 -0.73 -10.54 -11.20
CA THR A 86 0.17 -10.14 -10.12
C THR A 86 0.18 -11.20 -9.02
N PRO A 87 1.36 -11.74 -8.63
CA PRO A 87 1.46 -12.69 -7.54
C PRO A 87 1.00 -12.09 -6.20
N ILE A 88 0.13 -12.82 -5.49
CA ILE A 88 -0.45 -12.37 -4.20
C ILE A 88 -0.33 -13.50 -3.17
N VAL A 89 0.16 -13.16 -1.99
CA VAL A 89 0.14 -14.01 -0.79
C VAL A 89 -0.44 -13.19 0.36
N GLY A 90 -1.24 -13.84 1.20
CA GLY A 90 -1.81 -13.25 2.40
C GLY A 90 -1.13 -13.76 3.66
N THR A 91 -1.36 -13.05 4.77
CA THR A 91 -0.90 -13.45 6.11
C THR A 91 -1.91 -14.30 6.88
N GLU A 92 -3.03 -14.69 6.23
CA GLU A 92 -4.12 -15.44 6.85
C GLU A 92 -3.73 -16.82 7.37
N ASN A 93 -2.64 -17.41 6.86
CA ASN A 93 -2.12 -18.69 7.33
C ASN A 93 -1.14 -18.51 8.51
N GLY A 94 -0.85 -17.29 8.91
CA GLY A 94 -0.05 -16.96 10.08
C GLY A 94 -0.80 -17.23 11.40
N LYS A 95 -0.11 -16.97 12.51
CA LYS A 95 -0.64 -17.29 13.85
C LYS A 95 -1.27 -16.09 14.54
N GLU A 96 -0.86 -14.88 14.17
CA GLU A 96 -1.12 -13.68 14.97
C GLU A 96 -1.74 -12.54 14.17
N PHE A 97 -1.04 -12.02 13.16
CA PHE A 97 -1.38 -10.76 12.54
C PHE A 97 -2.82 -10.71 12.00
N SER A 98 -3.17 -11.64 11.10
CA SER A 98 -4.51 -11.64 10.49
C SER A 98 -5.59 -11.91 11.52
N ARG A 99 -5.32 -12.80 12.50
CA ARG A 99 -6.25 -13.12 13.57
C ARG A 99 -6.58 -11.88 14.41
N VAL A 100 -5.55 -11.18 14.88
CA VAL A 100 -5.71 -10.01 15.74
C VAL A 100 -6.42 -8.86 15.01
N ILE A 101 -5.95 -8.53 13.80
CA ILE A 101 -6.50 -7.38 13.06
C ILE A 101 -7.94 -7.65 12.58
N LEU A 102 -8.23 -8.85 12.07
CA LEU A 102 -9.57 -9.15 11.54
C LEU A 102 -10.62 -9.37 12.63
N ASN A 103 -10.21 -9.76 13.85
CA ASN A 103 -11.09 -9.91 15.01
C ASN A 103 -11.14 -8.66 15.91
N ASP A 104 -10.44 -7.57 15.53
CA ASP A 104 -10.34 -6.35 16.36
C ASP A 104 -9.88 -6.63 17.80
N GLU A 105 -8.88 -7.50 17.93
CA GLU A 105 -8.32 -7.85 19.24
C GLU A 105 -7.44 -6.72 19.78
N LYS A 106 -7.42 -6.55 21.10
CA LYS A 106 -6.75 -5.40 21.76
C LYS A 106 -5.23 -5.59 21.90
N GLU A 107 -4.76 -6.82 21.87
CA GLU A 107 -3.36 -7.15 22.11
C GLU A 107 -2.81 -7.96 20.94
N MET A 108 -1.56 -7.70 20.57
CA MET A 108 -0.84 -8.37 19.50
C MET A 108 0.55 -8.75 19.98
N ASP A 109 0.94 -10.00 19.79
CA ASP A 109 2.34 -10.39 19.86
C ASP A 109 3.06 -9.92 18.60
N VAL A 110 3.84 -8.84 18.75
CA VAL A 110 4.53 -8.18 17.62
C VAL A 110 5.57 -9.09 16.98
N ASP A 111 6.21 -9.97 17.75
CA ASP A 111 7.22 -10.88 17.21
C ASP A 111 6.58 -12.01 16.39
N LEU A 112 5.46 -12.56 16.85
CA LEU A 112 4.67 -13.50 16.06
C LEU A 112 4.08 -12.84 14.81
N ALA A 113 3.53 -11.63 14.93
CA ALA A 113 3.02 -10.89 13.78
C ALA A 113 4.13 -10.59 12.74
N ARG A 114 5.34 -10.24 13.20
CA ARG A 114 6.52 -10.10 12.33
C ARG A 114 6.83 -11.40 11.61
N GLN A 115 6.82 -12.53 12.34
CA GLN A 115 7.09 -13.83 11.74
C GLN A 115 6.06 -14.19 10.67
N ASP A 116 4.77 -13.91 10.89
CA ASP A 116 3.72 -14.13 9.89
C ASP A 116 4.02 -13.39 8.57
N HIS A 117 4.53 -12.15 8.65
CA HIS A 117 4.92 -11.37 7.47
C HIS A 117 6.16 -11.94 6.77
N LEU A 118 7.14 -12.41 7.54
CA LEU A 118 8.33 -13.03 6.98
C LEU A 118 7.98 -14.36 6.29
N ASP A 119 7.12 -15.17 6.87
CA ASP A 119 6.69 -16.44 6.30
C ASP A 119 5.87 -16.24 5.02
N ALA A 120 4.93 -15.29 5.01
CA ALA A 120 4.15 -14.93 3.83
C ALA A 120 5.06 -14.39 2.70
N THR A 121 6.07 -13.61 3.06
CA THR A 121 7.06 -13.11 2.08
C THR A 121 7.89 -14.26 1.51
N GLU A 122 8.36 -15.16 2.33
CA GLU A 122 9.11 -16.32 1.89
C GLU A 122 8.29 -17.20 0.95
N GLU A 123 7.02 -17.42 1.26
CA GLU A 123 6.07 -18.13 0.39
C GLU A 123 5.95 -17.44 -0.99
N LEU A 124 5.76 -16.11 -0.99
CA LEU A 124 5.64 -15.32 -2.21
C LEU A 124 6.87 -15.48 -3.10
N LEU A 125 8.06 -15.38 -2.52
CA LEU A 125 9.34 -15.46 -3.24
C LEU A 125 9.65 -16.88 -3.71
N LYS A 126 9.34 -17.91 -2.93
CA LYS A 126 9.50 -19.33 -3.32
C LYS A 126 8.62 -19.71 -4.50
N LYS A 127 7.38 -19.22 -4.52
CA LYS A 127 6.44 -19.47 -5.62
C LYS A 127 6.74 -18.65 -6.87
N ASN A 128 7.47 -17.55 -6.75
CA ASN A 128 7.70 -16.58 -7.82
C ASN A 128 9.14 -16.04 -7.74
N SER A 129 10.07 -16.73 -8.36
CA SER A 129 11.52 -16.39 -8.33
C SER A 129 11.86 -15.06 -8.99
N ASN A 130 10.96 -14.47 -9.72
CA ASN A 130 11.15 -13.22 -10.44
C ASN A 130 10.54 -11.98 -9.77
N ILE A 131 10.14 -12.05 -8.49
CA ILE A 131 9.73 -10.86 -7.73
C ILE A 131 10.92 -9.90 -7.63
N GLY A 132 10.67 -8.63 -7.95
CA GLY A 132 11.66 -7.55 -7.86
C GLY A 132 11.29 -6.45 -6.86
N ALA A 133 10.04 -6.43 -6.42
CA ALA A 133 9.54 -5.53 -5.37
C ALA A 133 8.25 -6.10 -4.77
N ILE A 134 7.92 -5.65 -3.57
CA ILE A 134 6.69 -6.03 -2.86
C ILE A 134 5.88 -4.77 -2.59
N VAL A 135 4.54 -4.86 -2.77
CA VAL A 135 3.58 -3.88 -2.31
C VAL A 135 2.72 -4.51 -1.22
N MET A 136 2.68 -3.88 -0.05
CA MET A 136 1.82 -4.29 1.06
C MET A 136 0.46 -3.60 0.92
N GLU A 137 -0.61 -4.40 0.85
CA GLU A 137 -1.96 -3.88 0.67
C GLU A 137 -2.51 -3.24 1.94
N CYS A 138 -2.41 -3.94 3.07
CA CYS A 138 -2.99 -3.51 4.34
C CYS A 138 -2.11 -2.47 5.05
N THR A 139 -2.71 -1.39 5.55
CA THR A 139 -2.00 -0.32 6.25
C THR A 139 -1.31 -0.80 7.52
N ASN A 140 -1.92 -1.74 8.23
CA ASN A 140 -1.39 -2.31 9.47
C ASN A 140 -0.12 -3.15 9.27
N MET A 141 0.21 -3.52 8.03
CA MET A 141 1.45 -4.26 7.71
C MET A 141 2.69 -3.35 7.66
N SER A 142 2.52 -2.04 7.54
CA SER A 142 3.63 -1.08 7.35
C SER A 142 4.76 -1.20 8.37
N PRO A 143 4.53 -1.46 9.67
CA PRO A 143 5.59 -1.61 10.66
C PRO A 143 6.58 -2.75 10.36
N PHE A 144 6.16 -3.76 9.61
CA PHE A 144 6.97 -4.95 9.30
C PHE A 144 7.75 -4.85 7.98
N ALA A 145 7.57 -3.75 7.23
CA ALA A 145 8.22 -3.57 5.93
C ALA A 145 9.75 -3.58 6.00
N ALA A 146 10.31 -2.98 7.06
CA ALA A 146 11.76 -2.93 7.26
C ALA A 146 12.36 -4.33 7.54
N ASP A 147 11.65 -5.18 8.30
CA ASP A 147 12.06 -6.55 8.58
C ASP A 147 12.10 -7.40 7.30
N ILE A 148 11.07 -7.27 6.47
CA ILE A 148 11.00 -7.93 5.15
C ILE A 148 12.17 -7.46 4.28
N ARG A 149 12.36 -6.13 4.16
CA ARG A 149 13.46 -5.56 3.36
C ARG A 149 14.81 -6.06 3.82
N LYS A 150 15.03 -6.14 5.13
CA LYS A 150 16.29 -6.59 5.73
C LYS A 150 16.56 -8.07 5.44
N LYS A 151 15.54 -8.93 5.57
CA LYS A 151 15.70 -10.39 5.43
C LYS A 151 15.81 -10.83 3.97
N PHE A 152 15.04 -10.24 3.07
CA PHE A 152 14.89 -10.73 1.69
C PHE A 152 15.55 -9.83 0.65
N GLU A 153 16.05 -8.68 1.04
CA GLU A 153 16.77 -7.72 0.18
C GLU A 153 15.96 -7.20 -1.02
N VAL A 154 14.62 -7.30 -0.96
CA VAL A 154 13.70 -6.75 -1.97
C VAL A 154 13.11 -5.41 -1.51
N PRO A 155 12.92 -4.42 -2.40
CA PRO A 155 12.17 -3.21 -2.08
C PRO A 155 10.76 -3.52 -1.61
N VAL A 156 10.30 -2.80 -0.57
CA VAL A 156 8.95 -2.96 0.00
C VAL A 156 8.25 -1.60 0.02
N PHE A 157 7.11 -1.52 -0.64
CA PHE A 157 6.24 -0.36 -0.70
C PHE A 157 4.97 -0.63 0.09
N ASN A 158 4.47 0.37 0.78
CA ASN A 158 3.29 0.28 1.62
C ASN A 158 2.49 1.60 1.58
N ILE A 159 1.45 1.72 2.39
CA ILE A 159 0.65 2.95 2.44
C ILE A 159 1.49 4.16 2.86
N TYR A 160 2.48 3.99 3.73
CA TYR A 160 3.33 5.08 4.20
C TYR A 160 4.14 5.68 3.05
N THR A 161 4.83 4.85 2.24
CA THR A 161 5.55 5.31 1.06
C THR A 161 4.64 5.98 0.04
N PHE A 162 3.39 5.51 -0.06
CA PHE A 162 2.39 6.07 -0.96
C PHE A 162 1.91 7.44 -0.51
N ILE A 163 1.62 7.61 0.78
CA ILE A 163 1.17 8.89 1.35
C ILE A 163 2.29 9.94 1.25
N GLU A 164 3.53 9.59 1.54
CA GLU A 164 4.66 10.52 1.41
C GLU A 164 4.82 11.03 -0.03
N TRP A 165 4.78 10.11 -1.02
CA TRP A 165 4.81 10.49 -2.42
C TRP A 165 3.61 11.36 -2.79
N PHE A 166 2.40 10.98 -2.40
CA PHE A 166 1.17 11.70 -2.70
C PHE A 166 1.20 13.10 -2.09
N GLN A 167 1.52 13.22 -0.80
CA GLN A 167 1.62 14.49 -0.10
C GLN A 167 2.68 15.42 -0.71
N SER A 168 3.82 14.88 -1.12
CA SER A 168 4.89 15.68 -1.71
C SER A 168 4.45 16.37 -3.02
N GLY A 169 3.50 15.77 -3.75
CA GLY A 169 2.88 16.39 -4.92
C GLY A 169 1.84 17.45 -4.58
N LEU A 170 1.09 17.27 -3.48
CA LEU A 170 0.08 18.23 -3.03
C LEU A 170 0.72 19.49 -2.40
N LEU A 171 1.81 19.30 -1.67
CA LEU A 171 2.57 20.35 -0.98
C LEU A 171 4.03 20.32 -1.42
N PRO A 172 4.35 20.80 -2.63
CA PRO A 172 5.71 20.78 -3.15
C PRO A 172 6.67 21.58 -2.26
N THR A 173 7.84 21.01 -2.01
CA THR A 173 8.90 21.67 -1.27
C THR A 173 9.39 22.91 -2.02
N ARG A 174 9.39 24.06 -1.35
CA ARG A 174 10.01 25.28 -1.87
C ARG A 174 11.52 25.18 -1.65
N PHE A 175 12.28 25.09 -2.73
CA PHE A 175 13.74 25.18 -2.67
C PHE A 175 14.17 26.64 -2.48
N ASN A 176 15.08 26.88 -1.51
CA ASN A 176 15.62 28.22 -1.33
C ASN A 176 16.51 28.58 -2.52
N PRO A 177 16.27 29.74 -3.20
CA PRO A 177 17.13 30.20 -4.30
C PRO A 177 18.58 30.47 -3.88
N ASP A 178 18.82 30.72 -2.58
CA ASP A 178 20.16 30.94 -2.00
C ASP A 178 20.87 29.64 -1.61
N HIS A 179 20.29 28.47 -1.87
CA HIS A 179 21.01 27.21 -1.74
C HIS A 179 22.15 27.21 -2.74
N ASP A 180 23.38 27.12 -2.22
CA ASP A 180 24.58 26.95 -3.02
C ASP A 180 24.39 25.79 -3.98
N ASP A 181 24.31 26.11 -5.26
CA ASP A 181 24.34 25.10 -6.30
C ASP A 181 25.72 24.44 -6.23
N PRO A 182 25.82 23.16 -5.85
CA PRO A 182 27.11 22.48 -5.74
C PRO A 182 27.89 22.40 -7.07
N ARG A 183 27.27 22.87 -8.15
CA ARG A 183 27.86 22.95 -9.49
C ARG A 183 28.42 24.34 -9.84
N LYS A 184 28.30 25.31 -8.91
CA LYS A 184 28.89 26.65 -9.04
C LYS A 184 30.25 26.73 -8.40
#